data_e43431ba6828927698ce20a9a7b142ba
#
_entry.id   e43431ba6828927698ce20a9a7b142ba
#
_cell.length_a   1.000
_cell.length_b   1.000
_cell.length_c   1.000
_cell.angle_alpha   90.00
_cell.angle_beta   90.00
_cell.angle_gamma   90.00
#
_symmetry.space_group_name_H-M   'P 1'
#
loop_
_entity.id
_entity.type
_entity.pdbx_description
1 polymer ?
#
loop_
_entity_poly.entity_id
_entity_poly.type
_entity_poly.pdbx_seq_one_letter_code
_entity_poly.pdbx_strand_id
1 'polypeptide(L)' 'MNLDIVRNKIERSLNKKVVVTVYGLRNKISRYEGTLYKIYPNIFTILCNGVEKSFSYNDYITGDIKIRFM' A
#
# COMPACT_ATOMS: atom_id res chain seq x y z
N MET A 1 1.32 -12.00 -11.13
CA MET A 1 0.15 -11.17 -10.80
C MET A 1 0.13 -9.97 -11.71
N ASN A 2 -1.03 -9.63 -12.27
CA ASN A 2 -1.16 -8.54 -13.21
C ASN A 2 -1.28 -7.21 -12.45
N LEU A 3 -0.55 -6.20 -12.90
CA LEU A 3 -0.56 -4.87 -12.29
C LEU A 3 -1.97 -4.25 -12.31
N ASP A 4 -2.72 -4.46 -13.39
CA ASP A 4 -4.07 -3.91 -13.51
C ASP A 4 -5.02 -4.50 -12.46
N ILE A 5 -4.90 -5.78 -12.17
CA ILE A 5 -5.72 -6.43 -11.15
C ILE A 5 -5.41 -5.85 -9.77
N VAL A 6 -4.12 -5.66 -9.47
CA VAL A 6 -3.68 -5.08 -8.20
C VAL A 6 -4.18 -3.65 -8.07
N ARG A 7 -4.02 -2.84 -9.12
CA ARG A 7 -4.44 -1.45 -9.12
C ARG A 7 -5.96 -1.33 -8.94
N ASN A 8 -6.74 -2.15 -9.63
CA ASN A 8 -8.20 -2.14 -9.52
C ASN A 8 -8.64 -2.47 -8.09
N LYS A 9 -7.99 -3.45 -7.48
CA LYS A 9 -8.29 -3.84 -6.09
C LYS A 9 -8.02 -2.69 -5.14
N ILE A 10 -6.91 -2.00 -5.32
CA ILE A 10 -6.54 -0.86 -4.49
C ILE A 10 -7.46 0.32 -4.73
N GLU A 11 -7.84 0.60 -6.00
CA GLU A 11 -8.77 1.67 -6.33
C GLU A 11 -10.13 1.52 -5.63
N ARG A 12 -10.62 0.27 -5.53
CA ARG A 12 -11.89 0.00 -4.86
C ARG A 12 -11.85 0.30 -3.37
N SER A 13 -10.65 0.37 -2.82
CA SER A 13 -10.46 0.66 -1.40
C SER A 13 -10.05 2.10 -1.14
N LEU A 14 -10.15 2.96 -2.16
CA LEU A 14 -9.83 4.39 -2.01
C LEU A 14 -10.68 5.00 -0.90
N ASN A 15 -10.05 5.82 -0.07
CA ASN A 15 -10.66 6.46 1.10
C ASN A 15 -11.03 5.49 2.23
N LYS A 16 -10.64 4.22 2.11
CA LYS A 16 -10.85 3.23 3.17
C LYS A 16 -9.57 3.06 3.97
N LYS A 17 -9.75 2.63 5.22
CA LYS A 17 -8.63 2.38 6.11
C LYS A 17 -7.87 1.13 5.70
N VAL A 18 -6.55 1.23 5.65
CA VAL A 18 -5.68 0.11 5.29
C VAL A 18 -4.49 0.07 6.23
N VAL A 19 -3.90 -1.12 6.34
CA VAL A 19 -2.64 -1.31 7.05
C VAL A 19 -1.63 -1.84 6.05
N VAL A 20 -0.53 -1.12 5.87
CA VAL A 20 0.56 -1.55 5.00
C VAL A 20 1.70 -2.05 5.87
N THR A 21 2.10 -3.29 5.64
CA THR A 21 3.23 -3.89 6.33
C THR A 21 4.41 -3.95 5.37
N VAL A 22 5.52 -3.36 5.76
CA VAL A 22 6.75 -3.33 4.96
C VAL A 22 7.74 -4.31 5.56
N TYR A 23 8.19 -5.27 4.74
CA TYR A 23 9.20 -6.23 5.14
C TYR A 23 10.55 -5.72 4.68
N GLY A 24 11.30 -5.16 5.62
CA GLY A 24 12.62 -4.61 5.35
C GLY A 24 13.72 -5.67 5.45
N LEU A 25 14.95 -5.22 5.26
CA LEU A 25 16.14 -6.06 5.41
C LEU A 25 16.32 -6.48 6.88
N ARG A 26 16.90 -7.65 7.09
CA ARG A 26 17.24 -8.16 8.43
C ARG A 26 16.03 -8.32 9.35
N ASN A 27 14.94 -8.82 8.80
CA ASN A 27 13.72 -9.10 9.57
C ASN A 27 13.06 -7.86 10.20
N LYS A 28 13.37 -6.67 9.71
CA LYS A 28 12.67 -5.47 10.16
C LYS A 28 11.29 -5.43 9.51
N ILE A 29 10.26 -5.30 10.34
CA ILE A 29 8.90 -5.19 9.87
C ILE A 29 8.35 -3.85 10.35
N SER A 30 7.86 -3.04 9.42
CA SER A 30 7.24 -1.76 9.72
C SER A 30 5.78 -1.80 9.30
N ARG A 31 4.91 -1.26 10.13
CA ARG A 31 3.48 -1.18 9.83
C ARG A 31 3.05 0.27 9.78
N TYR A 32 2.27 0.59 8.76
CA TYR A 32 1.70 1.92 8.59
C TYR A 32 0.21 1.78 8.48
N GLU A 33 -0.50 2.39 9.40
CA GLU A 33 -1.97 2.37 9.41
C GLU A 33 -2.46 3.75 8.98
N GLY A 34 -3.29 3.77 7.95
CA GLY A 34 -3.81 5.02 7.43
C GLY A 34 -4.95 4.79 6.46
N THR A 35 -5.34 5.87 5.78
CA THR A 35 -6.40 5.84 4.80
C THR A 35 -5.79 5.89 3.41
N LEU A 36 -6.26 5.01 2.53
CA LEU A 36 -5.81 5.00 1.14
C LEU A 36 -6.21 6.31 0.50
N TYR A 37 -5.23 7.09 0.04
CA TYR A 37 -5.42 8.48 -0.32
C TYR A 37 -5.44 8.72 -1.82
N LYS A 38 -4.33 8.43 -2.51
CA LYS A 38 -4.20 8.66 -3.95
C LYS A 38 -3.63 7.44 -4.65
N ILE A 39 -4.01 7.28 -5.91
CA ILE A 39 -3.57 6.17 -6.75
C ILE A 39 -2.95 6.77 -8.00
N TYR A 40 -1.70 6.38 -8.27
CA TYR A 40 -0.94 6.79 -9.45
C TYR A 40 -0.65 5.54 -10.30
N PRO A 41 -0.17 5.70 -11.54
CA PRO A 41 0.08 4.55 -12.41
C PRO A 41 1.03 3.50 -11.83
N ASN A 42 2.05 3.91 -11.08
CA ASN A 42 3.06 3.00 -10.56
C ASN A 42 3.13 2.93 -9.03
N ILE A 43 2.50 3.87 -8.34
CA ILE A 43 2.52 3.93 -6.89
C ILE A 43 1.14 4.30 -6.35
N PHE A 44 0.95 4.04 -5.07
CA PHE A 44 -0.23 4.53 -4.34
C PHE A 44 0.24 5.17 -3.06
N THR A 45 -0.63 6.00 -2.47
CA THR A 45 -0.30 6.67 -1.22
C THR A 45 -1.36 6.40 -0.17
N ILE A 46 -0.93 6.44 1.08
CA ILE A 46 -1.85 6.40 2.23
C ILE A 46 -1.61 7.65 3.07
N LEU A 47 -2.66 8.09 3.74
CA LEU A 47 -2.57 9.22 4.65
C LEU A 47 -2.50 8.66 6.07
N CYS A 48 -1.34 8.80 6.70
CA CYS A 48 -1.05 8.25 8.00
C CYS A 48 -0.81 9.41 8.97
N ASN A 49 -1.75 9.64 9.88
CA ASN A 49 -1.67 10.74 10.85
C ASN A 49 -1.41 12.11 10.21
N GLY A 50 -2.03 12.37 9.05
CA GLY A 50 -1.83 13.62 8.32
C GLY A 50 -0.58 13.65 7.46
N VAL A 51 0.19 12.56 7.41
CA VAL A 51 1.40 12.46 6.58
C VAL A 51 1.13 11.49 5.43
N GLU A 52 1.39 11.95 4.21
CA GLU A 52 1.24 11.11 3.03
C GLU A 52 2.45 10.20 2.88
N LYS A 53 2.21 8.89 2.77
CA LYS A 53 3.24 7.87 2.55
C LYS A 53 2.98 7.20 1.21
N SER A 54 4.00 7.03 0.39
CA SER A 54 3.87 6.38 -0.92
C SER A 54 4.50 5.00 -0.92
N PHE A 55 3.88 4.10 -1.69
CA PHE A 55 4.33 2.72 -1.83
C PHE A 55 4.19 2.31 -3.29
N SER A 56 5.09 1.44 -3.75
CA SER A 56 5.08 0.95 -5.12
C SER A 56 4.20 -0.28 -5.26
N TYR A 57 3.42 -0.35 -6.34
CA TYR A 57 2.69 -1.58 -6.66
C TYR A 57 3.64 -2.75 -6.88
N ASN A 58 4.82 -2.47 -7.43
CA ASN A 58 5.81 -3.51 -7.66
C ASN A 58 6.23 -4.18 -6.36
N ASP A 59 6.41 -3.41 -5.30
CA ASP A 59 6.74 -3.96 -3.98
C ASP A 59 5.62 -4.86 -3.45
N TYR A 60 4.37 -4.52 -3.75
CA TYR A 60 3.23 -5.35 -3.39
C TYR A 60 3.25 -6.67 -4.17
N ILE A 61 3.54 -6.60 -5.46
CA ILE A 61 3.59 -7.79 -6.32
C ILE A 61 4.73 -8.72 -5.91
N THR A 62 5.89 -8.17 -5.59
CA THR A 62 7.05 -8.98 -5.18
C THR A 62 6.94 -9.51 -3.75
N GLY A 63 6.01 -8.98 -2.97
CA GLY A 63 5.83 -9.41 -1.59
C GLY A 63 6.66 -8.64 -0.58
N ASP A 64 7.33 -7.57 -0.99
CA ASP A 64 8.10 -6.72 -0.09
C ASP A 64 7.19 -5.91 0.83
N ILE A 65 5.96 -5.67 0.41
CA ILE A 65 4.93 -5.08 1.26
C ILE A 65 3.66 -5.93 1.20
N LYS A 66 2.86 -5.83 2.25
CA LYS A 66 1.53 -6.43 2.28
C LYS A 66 0.52 -5.37 2.70
N ILE A 67 -0.67 -5.44 2.11
CA ILE A 67 -1.74 -4.51 2.41
C ILE A 67 -2.90 -5.29 3.02
N ARG A 68 -3.36 -4.82 4.16
CA ARG A 68 -4.55 -5.35 4.80
C ARG A 68 -5.65 -4.31 4.67
N PHE A 69 -6.74 -4.69 4.04
CA PHE A 69 -7.92 -3.82 3.89
C PHE A 69 -8.83 -4.02 5.10
N MET A 70 -9.18 -2.93 5.72
CA MET A 70 -10.02 -2.93 6.92
C MET A 70 -11.51 -2.94 6.57
#